data_facdabc260d51f46ece086b95510c82f
#
_entry.id   facdabc260d51f46ece086b95510c82f
#
_cell.length_a   1.000
_cell.length_b   1.000
_cell.length_c   1.000
_cell.angle_alpha   90.00
_cell.angle_beta   90.00
_cell.angle_gamma   90.00
#
_symmetry.space_group_name_H-M   'P 1'
#
loop_
_entity.id
_entity.type
_entity.pdbx_description
1 polymer ?
#
loop_
_entity_poly.entity_id
_entity_poly.type
_entity_poly.pdbx_seq_one_letter_code
_entity_poly.pdbx_strand_id
1 'polypeptide(L)'
;NGYPHHLGALTQQPVNDVGGHMAFHDVSVDDSLKALKTLFKVDIAPEDVAAIIVEPVQGEGGFIVPSAEYFQELAKICRDNGILFVSDEIQSGMGRTGKMFAIEHWDVVPDLTIVAKSLAAGMPLAAVVGKQEIMDAVHSWGLGGTYGGNPVACAAGLAVLEVFEEESMLEKSVALGEKLKTRFKKWQNEYDIIGEVRGIGAMLGLEFVKGENKEPAADEAKQMAANCLEKGLLILVCGTYGNVVRILTPFVITDEQLEKGLSIMEEALKKIS
;
A
#
# COMPACT_ATOMS: atom_id res chain seq x y z
N ASN A 1 15.33 8.17 35.26
CA ASN A 1 15.65 8.63 33.91
C ASN A 1 14.61 7.99 32.98
N GLY A 2 13.42 8.61 32.94
CA GLY A 2 12.31 8.11 32.18
C GLY A 2 12.34 8.65 30.77
N TYR A 3 12.40 7.74 29.81
CA TYR A 3 12.02 8.06 28.42
C TYR A 3 10.49 8.13 28.35
N PRO A 4 9.89 9.20 27.86
CA PRO A 4 8.47 9.20 27.59
C PRO A 4 8.21 8.32 26.37
N HIS A 5 7.58 7.17 26.60
CA HIS A 5 7.08 6.30 25.53
C HIS A 5 5.83 6.93 24.92
N HIS A 6 5.96 7.87 24.01
CA HIS A 6 4.92 8.24 23.08
C HIS A 6 5.26 7.68 21.71
N LEU A 7 4.99 6.39 21.50
CA LEU A 7 4.78 5.82 20.17
C LEU A 7 3.44 6.33 19.65
N GLY A 8 3.42 7.56 19.16
CA GLY A 8 2.32 8.07 18.37
C GLY A 8 2.44 7.51 16.96
N ALA A 9 1.69 6.46 16.64
CA ALA A 9 1.47 6.11 15.25
C ALA A 9 0.64 7.23 14.62
N LEU A 10 1.29 8.12 13.86
CA LEU A 10 0.59 8.96 12.91
C LEU A 10 0.13 8.04 11.77
N THR A 11 -1.06 7.47 11.91
CA THR A 11 -1.75 6.91 10.76
C THR A 11 -1.98 8.07 9.81
N GLN A 12 -1.69 7.87 8.52
CA GLN A 12 -2.17 8.76 7.46
C GLN A 12 -3.71 8.71 7.49
N GLN A 13 -4.31 9.47 8.39
CA GLN A 13 -5.74 9.71 8.29
C GLN A 13 -5.95 10.66 7.13
N PRO A 14 -6.84 10.34 6.19
CA PRO A 14 -7.31 11.35 5.26
C PRO A 14 -7.80 12.53 6.10
N VAL A 15 -7.40 13.75 5.73
CA VAL A 15 -7.91 14.97 6.38
C VAL A 15 -9.37 15.10 5.98
N ASN A 16 -10.22 14.33 6.67
CA ASN A 16 -11.67 14.32 6.49
C ASN A 16 -12.29 15.27 7.48
N ASP A 17 -12.13 16.58 7.25
CA ASP A 17 -13.00 17.53 7.94
C ASP A 17 -13.26 18.82 7.13
N VAL A 18 -13.59 18.63 5.87
CA VAL A 18 -14.32 19.65 5.11
C VAL A 18 -15.35 18.91 4.27
N GLY A 19 -16.60 18.95 4.69
CA GLY A 19 -17.72 18.23 4.13
C GLY A 19 -17.80 18.27 2.59
N GLY A 20 -17.40 17.19 1.98
CA GLY A 20 -17.44 16.98 0.56
C GLY A 20 -16.43 15.88 0.22
N HIS A 21 -16.90 14.81 -0.39
CA HIS A 21 -16.06 13.74 -0.93
C HIS A 21 -15.10 14.33 -1.98
N MET A 22 -13.89 14.72 -1.57
CA MET A 22 -12.83 15.01 -2.51
C MET A 22 -12.17 13.69 -2.87
N ALA A 23 -12.14 13.34 -4.14
CA ALA A 23 -11.24 12.31 -4.63
C ALA A 23 -9.82 12.67 -4.17
N PHE A 24 -9.07 11.69 -3.64
CA PHE A 24 -7.72 11.93 -3.10
C PHE A 24 -6.76 12.58 -4.11
N HIS A 25 -7.08 12.55 -5.40
CA HIS A 25 -6.32 13.19 -6.47
C HIS A 25 -6.42 14.73 -6.49
N ASP A 26 -7.42 15.31 -5.81
CA ASP A 26 -7.64 16.76 -5.81
C ASP A 26 -7.01 17.45 -4.58
N VAL A 27 -6.37 16.69 -3.67
CA VAL A 27 -5.71 17.26 -2.49
C VAL A 27 -4.31 17.74 -2.88
N SER A 28 -4.04 19.03 -2.67
CA SER A 28 -2.70 19.57 -2.93
C SER A 28 -1.65 18.94 -2.00
N VAL A 29 -0.38 18.94 -2.43
CA VAL A 29 0.73 18.46 -1.58
C VAL A 29 0.79 19.27 -0.27
N ASP A 30 0.55 20.56 -0.34
CA ASP A 30 0.53 21.43 0.85
C ASP A 30 -0.58 21.06 1.83
N ASP A 31 -1.78 20.71 1.35
CA ASP A 31 -2.86 20.25 2.20
C ASP A 31 -2.56 18.87 2.81
N SER A 32 -1.99 17.96 2.02
CA SER A 32 -1.58 16.62 2.48
C SER A 32 -0.54 16.72 3.61
N LEU A 33 0.39 17.66 3.53
CA LEU A 33 1.42 17.88 4.54
C LEU A 33 1.01 18.86 5.66
N LYS A 34 -0.15 19.49 5.54
CA LYS A 34 -0.64 20.48 6.50
C LYS A 34 -0.84 19.88 7.90
N ALA A 35 -1.34 18.66 7.97
CA ALA A 35 -1.52 17.95 9.24
C ALA A 35 -0.17 17.74 9.94
N LEU A 36 0.87 17.30 9.22
CA LEU A 36 2.22 17.15 9.75
C LEU A 36 2.82 18.50 10.19
N LYS A 37 2.71 19.53 9.35
CA LYS A 37 3.19 20.89 9.68
C LYS A 37 2.47 21.45 10.92
N THR A 38 1.18 21.14 11.08
CA THR A 38 0.40 21.57 12.25
C THR A 38 0.84 20.80 13.49
N LEU A 39 1.04 19.50 13.40
CA LEU A 39 1.55 18.65 14.48
C LEU A 39 2.88 19.19 15.02
N PHE A 40 3.83 19.52 14.12
CA PHE A 40 5.14 20.08 14.50
C PHE A 40 5.05 21.44 15.13
N LYS A 41 3.99 22.20 14.84
CA LYS A 41 3.79 23.55 15.40
C LYS A 41 3.11 23.54 16.76
N VAL A 42 2.26 22.54 17.03
CA VAL A 42 1.33 22.55 18.17
C VAL A 42 1.63 21.44 19.18
N ASP A 43 1.92 20.22 18.70
CA ASP A 43 1.91 19.03 19.55
C ASP A 43 3.30 18.48 19.88
N ILE A 44 4.23 18.48 18.92
CA ILE A 44 5.57 17.92 19.10
C ILE A 44 6.61 18.68 18.31
N ALA A 45 7.71 19.06 18.96
CA ALA A 45 8.82 19.71 18.26
C ALA A 45 9.48 18.71 17.28
N PRO A 46 9.85 19.14 16.05
CA PRO A 46 10.45 18.22 15.06
C PRO A 46 11.70 17.53 15.56
N GLU A 47 12.49 18.21 16.39
CA GLU A 47 13.70 17.64 17.01
C GLU A 47 13.46 16.50 18.02
N ASP A 48 12.21 16.33 18.47
CA ASP A 48 11.78 15.24 19.34
C ASP A 48 11.24 14.04 18.56
N VAL A 49 11.19 14.13 17.21
CA VAL A 49 10.71 13.05 16.34
C VAL A 49 11.87 12.25 15.78
N ALA A 50 11.96 10.96 16.14
CA ALA A 50 13.02 10.08 15.67
C ALA A 50 12.84 9.63 14.22
N ALA A 51 11.62 9.30 13.81
CA ALA A 51 11.33 8.75 12.48
C ALA A 51 9.89 9.02 12.05
N ILE A 52 9.69 9.10 10.74
CA ILE A 52 8.38 9.04 10.08
C ILE A 52 8.33 7.76 9.24
N ILE A 53 7.34 6.89 9.53
CA ILE A 53 7.12 5.64 8.83
C ILE A 53 5.86 5.79 7.97
N VAL A 54 6.00 5.53 6.67
CA VAL A 54 4.90 5.69 5.70
C VAL A 54 4.85 4.55 4.70
N GLU A 55 3.64 4.14 4.30
CA GLU A 55 3.43 3.26 3.16
C GLU A 55 3.49 4.09 1.87
N PRO A 56 4.34 3.73 0.87
CA PRO A 56 4.35 4.43 -0.43
C PRO A 56 3.02 4.35 -1.17
N VAL A 57 2.35 3.22 -1.09
CA VAL A 57 0.94 3.04 -1.45
C VAL A 57 0.23 2.49 -0.24
N GLN A 58 -0.76 3.20 0.28
CA GLN A 58 -1.50 2.75 1.45
C GLN A 58 -2.25 1.46 1.14
N GLY A 59 -1.97 0.39 1.87
CA GLY A 59 -2.61 -0.91 1.68
C GLY A 59 -4.01 -0.96 2.30
N GLU A 60 -4.06 -1.18 3.60
CA GLU A 60 -5.34 -1.27 4.34
C GLU A 60 -6.10 0.07 4.34
N GLY A 61 -5.44 1.19 4.17
CA GLY A 61 -6.06 2.51 4.00
C GLY A 61 -6.88 2.67 2.72
N GLY A 62 -6.76 1.77 1.75
CA GLY A 62 -7.60 1.75 0.54
C GLY A 62 -6.86 1.90 -0.80
N PHE A 63 -5.64 1.43 -0.89
CA PHE A 63 -4.81 1.46 -2.10
C PHE A 63 -4.61 2.89 -2.65
N ILE A 64 -4.39 3.81 -1.71
CA ILE A 64 -4.22 5.23 -1.99
C ILE A 64 -2.81 5.48 -2.48
N VAL A 65 -2.71 6.11 -3.65
CA VAL A 65 -1.45 6.53 -4.27
C VAL A 65 -1.31 8.03 -4.07
N PRO A 66 -0.29 8.51 -3.35
CA PRO A 66 -0.09 9.93 -3.16
C PRO A 66 0.37 10.63 -4.44
N SER A 67 0.27 11.97 -4.45
CA SER A 67 0.73 12.80 -5.56
C SER A 67 2.24 12.67 -5.80
N ALA A 68 2.69 13.05 -7.00
CA ALA A 68 4.08 12.87 -7.42
C ALA A 68 5.09 13.59 -6.49
N GLU A 69 4.72 14.76 -5.96
CA GLU A 69 5.60 15.59 -5.15
C GLU A 69 5.57 15.26 -3.64
N TYR A 70 4.56 14.49 -3.19
CA TYR A 70 4.32 14.25 -1.76
C TYR A 70 5.54 13.69 -1.03
N PHE A 71 6.11 12.60 -1.55
CA PHE A 71 7.25 11.94 -0.91
C PHE A 71 8.54 12.73 -1.01
N GLN A 72 8.72 13.51 -2.07
CA GLN A 72 9.88 14.39 -2.21
C GLN A 72 9.86 15.49 -1.12
N GLU A 73 8.70 16.10 -0.90
CA GLU A 73 8.54 17.11 0.17
C GLU A 73 8.62 16.49 1.57
N LEU A 74 8.03 15.31 1.78
CA LEU A 74 8.12 14.60 3.06
C LEU A 74 9.57 14.22 3.39
N ALA A 75 10.30 13.65 2.43
CA ALA A 75 11.71 13.31 2.60
C ALA A 75 12.57 14.56 2.87
N LYS A 76 12.21 15.70 2.23
CA LYS A 76 12.86 16.99 2.52
C LYS A 76 12.59 17.43 3.97
N ILE A 77 11.34 17.35 4.43
CA ILE A 77 10.99 17.68 5.83
C ILE A 77 11.78 16.79 6.80
N CYS A 78 11.87 15.48 6.55
CA CYS A 78 12.64 14.57 7.38
C CYS A 78 14.10 14.98 7.45
N ARG A 79 14.74 15.20 6.31
CA ARG A 79 16.15 15.58 6.21
C ARG A 79 16.45 16.91 6.89
N ASP A 80 15.60 17.92 6.69
CA ASP A 80 15.80 19.27 7.22
C ASP A 80 15.68 19.32 8.77
N ASN A 81 15.01 18.31 9.37
CA ASN A 81 14.78 18.21 10.82
C ASN A 81 15.54 17.05 11.49
N GLY A 82 16.38 16.32 10.76
CA GLY A 82 17.11 15.17 11.32
C GLY A 82 16.23 13.97 11.68
N ILE A 83 15.07 13.83 11.05
CA ILE A 83 14.10 12.76 11.23
C ILE A 83 14.41 11.65 10.23
N LEU A 84 14.42 10.38 10.66
CA LEU A 84 14.59 9.25 9.76
C LEU A 84 13.34 9.07 8.90
N PHE A 85 13.52 8.95 7.58
CA PHE A 85 12.46 8.60 6.64
C PHE A 85 12.43 7.08 6.42
N VAL A 86 11.34 6.44 6.82
CA VAL A 86 11.16 4.99 6.75
C VAL A 86 10.05 4.63 5.76
N SER A 87 10.39 3.87 4.72
CA SER A 87 9.42 3.33 3.76
C SER A 87 8.88 1.99 4.25
N ASP A 88 7.57 1.93 4.51
CA ASP A 88 6.89 0.67 4.81
C ASP A 88 6.46 -0.01 3.49
N GLU A 89 7.30 -0.91 3.03
CA GLU A 89 7.10 -1.68 1.80
C GLU A 89 6.53 -3.09 2.06
N ILE A 90 5.96 -3.31 3.25
CA ILE A 90 5.43 -4.62 3.64
C ILE A 90 4.37 -5.10 2.64
N GLN A 91 3.52 -4.20 2.13
CA GLN A 91 2.48 -4.57 1.18
C GLN A 91 2.77 -4.10 -0.25
N SER A 92 3.37 -2.93 -0.43
CA SER A 92 3.64 -2.30 -1.72
C SER A 92 4.93 -2.78 -2.39
N GLY A 93 5.89 -3.29 -1.60
CA GLY A 93 7.17 -3.78 -2.09
C GLY A 93 7.11 -5.13 -2.81
N MET A 94 8.28 -5.67 -3.08
CA MET A 94 8.46 -6.94 -3.78
C MET A 94 7.67 -7.00 -5.09
N GLY A 95 7.84 -5.97 -5.92
CA GLY A 95 7.34 -5.94 -7.28
C GLY A 95 5.85 -5.57 -7.43
N ARG A 96 5.07 -5.41 -6.36
CA ARG A 96 3.62 -5.18 -6.44
C ARG A 96 3.22 -4.01 -7.33
N THR A 97 4.02 -2.96 -7.36
CA THR A 97 3.77 -1.75 -8.15
C THR A 97 4.54 -1.71 -9.50
N GLY A 98 5.27 -2.79 -9.85
CA GLY A 98 6.12 -2.84 -11.05
C GLY A 98 7.55 -2.33 -10.83
N LYS A 99 7.88 -1.89 -9.63
CA LYS A 99 9.24 -1.61 -9.14
C LYS A 99 9.54 -2.56 -8.00
N MET A 100 10.82 -2.83 -7.68
CA MET A 100 11.17 -3.68 -6.54
C MET A 100 10.58 -3.10 -5.25
N PHE A 101 10.74 -1.79 -5.05
CA PHE A 101 10.11 -1.02 -3.98
C PHE A 101 9.25 0.10 -4.55
N ALA A 102 8.05 0.29 -4.01
CA ALA A 102 7.12 1.28 -4.52
C ALA A 102 7.66 2.72 -4.41
N ILE A 103 8.44 3.03 -3.38
CA ILE A 103 9.04 4.36 -3.20
C ILE A 103 9.91 4.81 -4.38
N GLU A 104 10.41 3.88 -5.19
CA GLU A 104 11.18 4.18 -6.41
C GLU A 104 10.37 4.99 -7.45
N HIS A 105 9.03 4.94 -7.40
CA HIS A 105 8.19 5.74 -8.30
C HIS A 105 8.32 7.25 -8.06
N TRP A 106 8.80 7.65 -6.90
CA TRP A 106 8.96 9.06 -6.48
C TRP A 106 10.40 9.55 -6.45
N ASP A 107 11.36 8.73 -6.89
CA ASP A 107 12.81 9.03 -6.87
C ASP A 107 13.31 9.45 -5.46
N VAL A 108 12.76 8.83 -4.42
CA VAL A 108 13.15 9.05 -3.02
C VAL A 108 13.90 7.84 -2.51
N VAL A 109 15.04 8.09 -1.85
CA VAL A 109 15.79 7.06 -1.15
C VAL A 109 15.51 7.18 0.34
N PRO A 110 14.81 6.20 0.96
CA PRO A 110 14.54 6.21 2.39
C PRO A 110 15.81 5.92 3.21
N ASP A 111 15.77 6.26 4.49
CA ASP A 111 16.82 5.89 5.43
C ASP A 111 16.72 4.41 5.82
N LEU A 112 15.48 3.93 5.96
CA LEU A 112 15.15 2.52 6.23
C LEU A 112 13.98 2.08 5.34
N THR A 113 14.00 0.81 4.93
CA THR A 113 12.91 0.14 4.21
C THR A 113 12.49 -1.11 4.96
N ILE A 114 11.21 -1.26 5.23
CA ILE A 114 10.64 -2.44 5.89
C ILE A 114 10.03 -3.34 4.83
N VAL A 115 10.40 -4.63 4.82
CA VAL A 115 9.93 -5.61 3.83
C VAL A 115 9.42 -6.86 4.53
N ALA A 116 8.31 -7.41 4.06
CA ALA A 116 7.74 -8.66 4.56
C ALA A 116 6.85 -9.32 3.49
N LYS A 117 5.84 -10.07 3.91
CA LYS A 117 4.81 -10.71 3.05
C LYS A 117 5.42 -11.45 1.85
N SER A 118 5.45 -10.81 0.67
CA SER A 118 5.95 -11.43 -0.58
C SER A 118 7.45 -11.76 -0.54
N LEU A 119 8.21 -11.25 0.44
CA LEU A 119 9.66 -11.49 0.58
C LEU A 119 10.03 -12.98 0.56
N ALA A 120 9.20 -13.85 1.13
CA ALA A 120 9.46 -15.30 1.18
C ALA A 120 8.26 -16.13 0.73
N ALA A 121 7.40 -15.61 -0.15
CA ALA A 121 6.31 -16.29 -0.83
C ALA A 121 5.43 -17.19 0.07
N GLY A 122 5.09 -16.72 1.27
CA GLY A 122 4.25 -17.42 2.24
C GLY A 122 4.98 -17.96 3.47
N MET A 123 6.31 -18.01 3.47
CA MET A 123 7.08 -18.28 4.69
C MET A 123 7.19 -16.99 5.54
N PRO A 124 7.12 -17.09 6.88
CA PRO A 124 7.19 -15.92 7.76
C PRO A 124 8.61 -15.34 7.78
N LEU A 125 8.81 -14.28 7.00
CA LEU A 125 10.06 -13.52 6.92
C LEU A 125 9.76 -12.03 6.83
N ALA A 126 10.50 -11.23 7.56
CA ALA A 126 10.55 -9.79 7.44
C ALA A 126 12.01 -9.33 7.52
N ALA A 127 12.28 -8.19 6.90
CA ALA A 127 13.61 -7.57 6.94
C ALA A 127 13.49 -6.05 7.07
N VAL A 128 14.49 -5.45 7.67
CA VAL A 128 14.73 -4.01 7.64
C VAL A 128 16.04 -3.81 6.89
N VAL A 129 15.99 -3.04 5.82
CA VAL A 129 17.16 -2.65 5.03
C VAL A 129 17.36 -1.15 5.22
N GLY A 130 18.59 -0.72 5.46
CA GLY A 130 18.83 0.68 5.75
C GLY A 130 20.27 1.11 5.47
N LYS A 131 20.49 2.42 5.61
CA LYS A 131 21.84 3.00 5.53
C LYS A 131 22.74 2.41 6.58
N GLN A 132 23.97 2.12 6.19
CA GLN A 132 24.94 1.42 7.05
C GLN A 132 25.13 2.11 8.39
N GLU A 133 25.29 3.43 8.40
CA GLU A 133 25.50 4.19 9.63
C GLU A 133 24.34 4.10 10.63
N ILE A 134 23.11 3.86 10.14
CA ILE A 134 21.92 3.66 10.98
C ILE A 134 21.90 2.22 11.50
N MET A 135 22.12 1.25 10.61
CA MET A 135 22.09 -0.18 10.95
C MET A 135 23.21 -0.55 11.93
N ASP A 136 24.40 0.05 11.78
CA ASP A 136 25.55 -0.20 12.64
C ASP A 136 25.50 0.55 14.00
N ALA A 137 24.56 1.51 14.16
CA ALA A 137 24.37 2.22 15.42
C ALA A 137 23.74 1.37 16.52
N VAL A 138 23.16 0.23 16.19
CA VAL A 138 22.51 -0.66 17.15
C VAL A 138 23.58 -1.44 17.92
N HIS A 139 23.54 -1.36 19.25
CA HIS A 139 24.46 -2.11 20.10
C HIS A 139 24.23 -3.63 19.97
N SER A 140 25.25 -4.43 20.29
CA SER A 140 25.14 -5.89 20.33
C SER A 140 23.93 -6.33 21.15
N TRP A 141 23.13 -7.26 20.60
CA TRP A 141 21.86 -7.75 21.15
C TRP A 141 20.72 -6.72 21.22
N GLY A 142 20.86 -5.56 20.58
CA GLY A 142 19.81 -4.53 20.55
C GLY A 142 18.65 -4.86 19.58
N LEU A 143 18.88 -5.73 18.60
CA LEU A 143 17.86 -6.23 17.65
C LEU A 143 17.80 -7.75 17.72
N GLY A 144 16.60 -8.29 17.54
CA GLY A 144 16.42 -9.72 17.44
C GLY A 144 15.00 -10.17 17.80
N GLY A 145 14.78 -11.45 17.60
CA GLY A 145 13.55 -12.15 17.97
C GLY A 145 13.81 -13.65 17.91
N THR A 146 13.08 -14.43 18.69
CA THR A 146 13.27 -15.88 18.82
C THR A 146 13.27 -16.60 17.47
N TYR A 147 12.44 -16.14 16.53
CA TYR A 147 12.28 -16.74 15.19
C TYR A 147 12.97 -15.92 14.08
N GLY A 148 13.68 -14.84 14.44
CA GLY A 148 14.43 -14.01 13.48
C GLY A 148 15.49 -14.82 12.74
N GLY A 149 15.58 -14.66 11.43
CA GLY A 149 16.56 -15.37 10.61
C GLY A 149 16.33 -16.88 10.50
N ASN A 150 15.09 -17.36 10.60
CA ASN A 150 14.78 -18.78 10.37
C ASN A 150 15.35 -19.24 9.03
N PRO A 151 16.23 -20.28 9.00
CA PRO A 151 16.97 -20.64 7.78
C PRO A 151 16.06 -21.14 6.65
N VAL A 152 14.91 -21.75 6.96
CA VAL A 152 13.93 -22.18 5.94
C VAL A 152 13.29 -20.96 5.28
N ALA A 153 12.88 -19.96 6.07
CA ALA A 153 12.29 -18.74 5.54
C ALA A 153 13.33 -17.91 4.77
N CYS A 154 14.58 -17.85 5.23
CA CYS A 154 15.68 -17.19 4.51
C CYS A 154 15.97 -17.87 3.16
N ALA A 155 16.01 -19.21 3.13
CA ALA A 155 16.18 -19.95 1.88
C ALA A 155 15.03 -19.69 0.89
N ALA A 156 13.78 -19.62 1.40
CA ALA A 156 12.63 -19.25 0.57
C ALA A 156 12.75 -17.82 0.04
N GLY A 157 13.23 -16.86 0.86
CA GLY A 157 13.46 -15.49 0.44
C GLY A 157 14.52 -15.38 -0.67
N LEU A 158 15.63 -16.13 -0.56
CA LEU A 158 16.65 -16.19 -1.62
C LEU A 158 16.06 -16.72 -2.93
N ALA A 159 15.31 -17.83 -2.87
CA ALA A 159 14.64 -18.39 -4.05
C ALA A 159 13.64 -17.41 -4.68
N VAL A 160 12.94 -16.61 -3.88
CA VAL A 160 12.06 -15.54 -4.40
C VAL A 160 12.86 -14.51 -5.18
N LEU A 161 14.02 -14.06 -4.69
CA LEU A 161 14.86 -13.09 -5.40
C LEU A 161 15.39 -13.67 -6.73
N GLU A 162 15.80 -14.94 -6.74
CA GLU A 162 16.21 -15.64 -7.97
C GLU A 162 15.06 -15.66 -9.00
N VAL A 163 13.84 -16.03 -8.59
CA VAL A 163 12.65 -16.04 -9.46
C VAL A 163 12.33 -14.64 -10.00
N PHE A 164 12.54 -13.58 -9.21
CA PHE A 164 12.36 -12.21 -9.70
C PHE A 164 13.25 -11.88 -10.89
N GLU A 165 14.52 -12.32 -10.86
CA GLU A 165 15.46 -12.11 -11.94
C GLU A 165 15.19 -13.04 -13.14
N GLU A 166 15.04 -14.36 -12.88
CA GLU A 166 14.88 -15.38 -13.90
C GLU A 166 13.58 -15.28 -14.70
N GLU A 167 12.49 -14.86 -14.03
CA GLU A 167 11.15 -14.85 -14.62
C GLU A 167 10.60 -13.44 -14.91
N SER A 168 11.41 -12.40 -14.81
CA SER A 168 11.01 -11.01 -15.11
C SER A 168 9.73 -10.59 -14.36
N MET A 169 9.71 -10.82 -13.03
CA MET A 169 8.49 -10.63 -12.23
C MET A 169 8.01 -9.18 -12.19
N LEU A 170 8.89 -8.19 -12.34
CA LEU A 170 8.51 -6.77 -12.38
C LEU A 170 7.70 -6.47 -13.63
N GLU A 171 8.15 -6.96 -14.78
CA GLU A 171 7.45 -6.81 -16.07
C GLU A 171 6.10 -7.54 -16.05
N LYS A 172 6.04 -8.75 -15.46
CA LYS A 172 4.77 -9.47 -15.26
C LYS A 172 3.79 -8.66 -14.39
N SER A 173 4.26 -8.02 -13.33
CA SER A 173 3.45 -7.15 -12.48
C SER A 173 2.85 -5.96 -13.26
N VAL A 174 3.68 -5.29 -14.06
CA VAL A 174 3.22 -4.18 -14.93
C VAL A 174 2.17 -4.66 -15.92
N ALA A 175 2.47 -5.74 -16.66
CA ALA A 175 1.55 -6.28 -17.68
C ALA A 175 0.22 -6.74 -17.07
N LEU A 176 0.24 -7.40 -15.91
CA LEU A 176 -0.96 -7.80 -15.17
C LEU A 176 -1.76 -6.58 -14.72
N GLY A 177 -1.07 -5.58 -14.17
CA GLY A 177 -1.70 -4.33 -13.73
C GLY A 177 -2.43 -3.61 -14.87
N GLU A 178 -1.84 -3.50 -16.03
CA GLU A 178 -2.46 -2.88 -17.21
C GLU A 178 -3.70 -3.66 -17.71
N LYS A 179 -3.64 -5.00 -17.75
CA LYS A 179 -4.79 -5.84 -18.09
C LYS A 179 -5.95 -5.60 -17.11
N LEU A 180 -5.68 -5.63 -15.82
CA LEU A 180 -6.66 -5.41 -14.77
C LEU A 180 -7.24 -4.00 -14.81
N LYS A 181 -6.39 -2.98 -14.89
CA LYS A 181 -6.77 -1.57 -14.92
C LYS A 181 -7.66 -1.26 -16.13
N THR A 182 -7.35 -1.81 -17.29
CA THR A 182 -8.16 -1.67 -18.49
C THR A 182 -9.57 -2.24 -18.27
N ARG A 183 -9.68 -3.46 -17.71
CA ARG A 183 -10.97 -4.08 -17.41
C ARG A 183 -11.76 -3.26 -16.38
N PHE A 184 -11.12 -2.82 -15.31
CA PHE A 184 -11.77 -2.06 -14.23
C PHE A 184 -12.21 -0.67 -14.67
N LYS A 185 -11.43 0.01 -15.51
CA LYS A 185 -11.85 1.28 -16.10
C LYS A 185 -13.07 1.13 -17.03
N LYS A 186 -13.17 0.01 -17.75
CA LYS A 186 -14.38 -0.32 -18.50
C LYS A 186 -15.57 -0.47 -17.56
N TRP A 187 -15.44 -1.25 -16.49
CA TRP A 187 -16.49 -1.40 -15.48
C TRP A 187 -16.86 -0.09 -14.79
N GLN A 188 -15.89 0.78 -14.49
CA GLN A 188 -16.17 2.11 -13.93
C GLN A 188 -17.10 2.95 -14.83
N ASN A 189 -16.99 2.80 -16.14
CA ASN A 189 -17.87 3.48 -17.10
C ASN A 189 -19.24 2.80 -17.25
N GLU A 190 -19.38 1.54 -16.86
CA GLU A 190 -20.61 0.74 -17.03
C GLU A 190 -21.42 0.62 -15.73
N TYR A 191 -20.79 0.79 -14.57
CA TYR A 191 -21.41 0.61 -13.26
C TYR A 191 -21.17 1.82 -12.36
N ASP A 192 -22.20 2.60 -12.08
CA ASP A 192 -22.13 3.83 -11.28
C ASP A 192 -21.63 3.62 -9.85
N ILE A 193 -21.72 2.37 -9.34
CA ILE A 193 -21.22 2.01 -8.03
C ILE A 193 -19.70 2.07 -7.91
N ILE A 194 -18.95 2.03 -9.02
CA ILE A 194 -17.50 2.17 -9.02
C ILE A 194 -17.14 3.65 -9.13
N GLY A 195 -16.87 4.28 -8.00
CA GLY A 195 -16.48 5.69 -7.95
C GLY A 195 -15.08 5.92 -8.50
N GLU A 196 -14.13 5.07 -8.11
CA GLU A 196 -12.74 5.19 -8.54
C GLU A 196 -12.06 3.84 -8.75
N VAL A 197 -11.18 3.80 -9.75
CA VAL A 197 -10.19 2.72 -9.95
C VAL A 197 -8.81 3.33 -9.79
N ARG A 198 -8.08 2.90 -8.75
CA ARG A 198 -6.75 3.43 -8.42
C ARG A 198 -5.73 2.34 -8.15
N GLY A 199 -4.48 2.71 -8.07
CA GLY A 199 -3.34 1.84 -7.79
C GLY A 199 -2.25 1.91 -8.85
N ILE A 200 -1.16 1.19 -8.60
CA ILE A 200 0.03 1.10 -9.47
C ILE A 200 0.39 -0.36 -9.68
N GLY A 201 0.78 -0.74 -10.91
CA GLY A 201 1.13 -2.11 -11.25
C GLY A 201 -0.02 -3.07 -10.93
N ALA A 202 0.29 -4.21 -10.31
CA ALA A 202 -0.69 -5.22 -9.91
C ALA A 202 -1.32 -4.98 -8.51
N MET A 203 -1.16 -3.79 -7.96
CA MET A 203 -1.78 -3.36 -6.70
C MET A 203 -2.91 -2.38 -7.01
N LEU A 204 -4.15 -2.88 -7.18
CA LEU A 204 -5.30 -2.09 -7.64
C LEU A 204 -6.48 -2.17 -6.67
N GLY A 205 -7.17 -1.05 -6.52
CA GLY A 205 -8.40 -0.90 -5.73
C GLY A 205 -9.57 -0.40 -6.57
N LEU A 206 -10.75 -0.93 -6.28
CA LEU A 206 -12.05 -0.45 -6.78
C LEU A 206 -12.78 0.19 -5.61
N GLU A 207 -12.93 1.49 -5.61
CA GLU A 207 -13.70 2.19 -4.59
C GLU A 207 -15.19 2.19 -4.94
N PHE A 208 -16.01 1.70 -4.02
CA PHE A 208 -17.45 1.64 -4.20
C PHE A 208 -18.13 2.83 -3.52
N VAL A 209 -19.03 3.46 -4.27
CA VAL A 209 -19.78 4.65 -3.83
C VAL A 209 -21.25 4.53 -4.23
N LYS A 210 -22.12 5.31 -3.57
CA LYS A 210 -23.56 5.36 -3.88
C LYS A 210 -24.12 6.78 -3.78
N GLY A 211 -25.21 6.99 -4.49
CA GLY A 211 -25.90 8.28 -4.52
C GLY A 211 -25.13 9.37 -5.25
N GLU A 212 -25.79 10.50 -5.43
CA GLU A 212 -25.23 11.67 -6.13
C GLU A 212 -24.00 12.26 -5.40
N ASN A 213 -23.98 12.12 -4.07
CA ASN A 213 -22.89 12.60 -3.22
C ASN A 213 -21.71 11.63 -3.13
N LYS A 214 -21.75 10.48 -3.86
CA LYS A 214 -20.72 9.44 -3.85
C LYS A 214 -20.36 8.96 -2.43
N GLU A 215 -21.37 8.71 -1.59
CA GLU A 215 -21.18 8.18 -0.26
C GLU A 215 -20.52 6.78 -0.30
N PRO A 216 -19.65 6.43 0.67
CA PRO A 216 -19.01 5.12 0.71
C PRO A 216 -20.03 3.97 0.73
N ALA A 217 -19.89 3.01 -0.18
CA ALA A 217 -20.78 1.85 -0.32
C ALA A 217 -20.15 0.58 0.31
N ALA A 218 -19.96 0.61 1.63
CA ALA A 218 -19.29 -0.48 2.36
C ALA A 218 -20.05 -1.81 2.35
N ASP A 219 -21.37 -1.77 2.40
CA ASP A 219 -22.18 -2.99 2.42
C ASP A 219 -22.17 -3.66 1.05
N GLU A 220 -22.19 -2.88 -0.03
CA GLU A 220 -22.07 -3.34 -1.39
C GLU A 220 -20.68 -3.94 -1.67
N ALA A 221 -19.61 -3.35 -1.14
CA ALA A 221 -18.26 -3.90 -1.24
C ALA A 221 -18.13 -5.26 -0.52
N LYS A 222 -18.72 -5.40 0.68
CA LYS A 222 -18.79 -6.67 1.39
C LYS A 222 -19.64 -7.71 0.64
N GLN A 223 -20.79 -7.28 0.09
CA GLN A 223 -21.65 -8.15 -0.71
C GLN A 223 -20.94 -8.63 -1.98
N MET A 224 -20.15 -7.76 -2.63
CA MET A 224 -19.29 -8.12 -3.75
C MET A 224 -18.34 -9.25 -3.36
N ALA A 225 -17.62 -9.11 -2.23
CA ALA A 225 -16.69 -10.12 -1.76
C ALA A 225 -17.40 -11.44 -1.42
N ALA A 226 -18.57 -11.39 -0.78
CA ALA A 226 -19.37 -12.59 -0.47
C ALA A 226 -19.83 -13.31 -1.75
N ASN A 227 -20.38 -12.57 -2.73
CA ASN A 227 -20.83 -13.15 -4.01
C ASN A 227 -19.66 -13.79 -4.78
N CYS A 228 -18.47 -13.22 -4.73
CA CYS A 228 -17.27 -13.81 -5.32
C CYS A 228 -16.85 -15.10 -4.62
N LEU A 229 -16.88 -15.11 -3.27
CA LEU A 229 -16.52 -16.26 -2.46
C LEU A 229 -17.45 -17.46 -2.73
N GLU A 230 -18.74 -17.26 -2.87
CA GLU A 230 -19.71 -18.29 -3.25
C GLU A 230 -19.36 -18.99 -4.58
N LYS A 231 -18.66 -18.27 -5.46
CA LYS A 231 -18.19 -18.81 -6.76
C LYS A 231 -16.73 -19.28 -6.73
N GLY A 232 -16.10 -19.31 -5.55
CA GLY A 232 -14.74 -19.78 -5.35
C GLY A 232 -13.65 -18.77 -5.65
N LEU A 233 -13.99 -17.46 -5.72
CA LEU A 233 -13.03 -16.38 -5.84
C LEU A 233 -12.92 -15.60 -4.52
N LEU A 234 -11.75 -15.67 -3.90
CA LEU A 234 -11.44 -14.91 -2.69
C LEU A 234 -10.94 -13.52 -3.07
N ILE A 235 -11.69 -12.50 -2.70
CA ILE A 235 -11.28 -11.09 -2.74
C ILE A 235 -11.52 -10.47 -1.37
N LEU A 236 -10.84 -9.38 -1.08
CA LEU A 236 -10.91 -8.71 0.22
C LEU A 236 -11.31 -7.25 0.05
N VAL A 237 -11.87 -6.69 1.11
CA VAL A 237 -12.19 -5.26 1.20
C VAL A 237 -11.22 -4.55 2.14
N CYS A 238 -11.00 -3.27 1.93
CA CYS A 238 -10.19 -2.37 2.74
C CYS A 238 -10.72 -0.94 2.63
N GLY A 239 -9.90 0.03 3.02
CA GLY A 239 -10.27 1.44 3.05
C GLY A 239 -10.86 1.86 4.39
N THR A 240 -10.69 3.12 4.75
CA THR A 240 -11.17 3.70 6.02
C THR A 240 -12.66 3.44 6.25
N TYR A 241 -13.44 3.43 5.18
CA TYR A 241 -14.89 3.18 5.22
C TYR A 241 -15.26 1.73 4.86
N GLY A 242 -14.29 0.85 4.57
CA GLY A 242 -14.55 -0.54 4.16
C GLY A 242 -15.25 -0.66 2.82
N ASN A 243 -15.07 0.30 1.93
CA ASN A 243 -15.73 0.41 0.63
C ASN A 243 -14.81 0.19 -0.57
N VAL A 244 -13.58 -0.27 -0.33
CA VAL A 244 -12.60 -0.53 -1.39
C VAL A 244 -12.40 -2.03 -1.55
N VAL A 245 -12.73 -2.56 -2.72
CA VAL A 245 -12.38 -3.93 -3.11
C VAL A 245 -10.93 -3.93 -3.59
N ARG A 246 -10.05 -4.66 -2.87
CA ARG A 246 -8.62 -4.71 -3.18
C ARG A 246 -8.25 -5.91 -4.02
N ILE A 247 -7.40 -5.68 -5.00
CA ILE A 247 -6.92 -6.70 -5.94
C ILE A 247 -5.41 -6.83 -5.82
N LEU A 248 -4.97 -7.99 -5.35
CA LEU A 248 -3.56 -8.39 -5.19
C LEU A 248 -3.33 -9.76 -5.81
N THR A 249 -3.57 -9.84 -7.10
CA THR A 249 -3.45 -11.07 -7.88
C THR A 249 -2.00 -11.59 -7.90
N PRO A 250 -1.76 -12.91 -7.78
CA PRO A 250 -0.44 -13.48 -7.98
C PRO A 250 0.10 -13.18 -9.38
N PHE A 251 1.39 -12.84 -9.50
CA PHE A 251 2.01 -12.51 -10.80
C PHE A 251 2.07 -13.70 -11.76
N VAL A 252 2.03 -14.91 -11.20
CA VAL A 252 2.07 -16.19 -11.95
C VAL A 252 0.70 -16.69 -12.39
N ILE A 253 -0.37 -15.89 -12.21
CA ILE A 253 -1.72 -16.24 -12.66
C ILE A 253 -1.74 -16.42 -14.17
N THR A 254 -2.38 -17.49 -14.66
CA THR A 254 -2.57 -17.68 -16.10
C THR A 254 -3.68 -16.77 -16.64
N ASP A 255 -3.65 -16.47 -17.93
CA ASP A 255 -4.70 -15.68 -18.58
C ASP A 255 -6.09 -16.31 -18.42
N GLU A 256 -6.19 -17.64 -18.46
CA GLU A 256 -7.43 -18.39 -18.23
C GLU A 256 -7.97 -18.17 -16.81
N GLN A 257 -7.09 -18.30 -15.81
CA GLN A 257 -7.46 -18.07 -14.40
C GLN A 257 -7.87 -16.61 -14.16
N LEU A 258 -7.15 -15.66 -14.77
CA LEU A 258 -7.45 -14.25 -14.69
C LEU A 258 -8.84 -13.93 -15.27
N GLU A 259 -9.13 -14.40 -16.49
CA GLU A 259 -10.42 -14.16 -17.14
C GLU A 259 -11.57 -14.85 -16.38
N LYS A 260 -11.35 -16.04 -15.82
CA LYS A 260 -12.32 -16.69 -14.93
C LYS A 260 -12.61 -15.83 -13.69
N GLY A 261 -11.57 -15.33 -13.03
CA GLY A 261 -11.72 -14.44 -11.86
C GLY A 261 -12.47 -13.16 -12.21
N LEU A 262 -12.11 -12.50 -13.32
CA LEU A 262 -12.77 -11.29 -13.80
C LEU A 262 -14.25 -11.54 -14.16
N SER A 263 -14.56 -12.69 -14.76
CA SER A 263 -15.96 -13.06 -15.06
C SER A 263 -16.79 -13.23 -13.78
N ILE A 264 -16.23 -13.88 -12.75
CA ILE A 264 -16.91 -14.02 -11.45
C ILE A 264 -17.13 -12.65 -10.80
N MET A 265 -16.14 -11.76 -10.86
CA MET A 265 -16.27 -10.39 -10.34
C MET A 265 -17.36 -9.60 -11.09
N GLU A 266 -17.40 -9.69 -12.42
CA GLU A 266 -18.41 -8.98 -13.21
C GLU A 266 -19.84 -9.48 -12.93
N GLU A 267 -20.01 -10.80 -12.75
CA GLU A 267 -21.30 -11.36 -12.33
C GLU A 267 -21.72 -10.92 -10.93
N ALA A 268 -20.74 -10.82 -10.00
CA ALA A 268 -21.01 -10.32 -8.67
C ALA A 268 -21.36 -8.83 -8.68
N LEU A 269 -20.69 -8.04 -9.52
CA LEU A 269 -20.92 -6.62 -9.71
C LEU A 269 -22.34 -6.34 -10.24
N LYS A 270 -22.81 -7.11 -11.24
CA LYS A 270 -24.18 -7.03 -11.78
C LYS A 270 -25.29 -7.28 -10.76
N LYS A 271 -24.98 -7.93 -9.65
CA LYS A 271 -25.97 -8.21 -8.60
C LYS A 271 -26.12 -7.08 -7.58
N ILE A 272 -25.13 -6.21 -7.51
CA ILE A 272 -25.08 -5.13 -6.51
C ILE A 272 -25.18 -3.73 -7.11
N SER A 273 -25.21 -3.64 -8.44
CA SER A 273 -25.33 -2.39 -9.21
C SER A 273 -26.78 -2.03 -9.49
#